data_61b54eb0b1613f8216d6c85a0770aa21
#
_entry.id   61b54eb0b1613f8216d6c85a0770aa21
#
_cell.length_a   1.000
_cell.length_b   1.000
_cell.length_c   1.000
_cell.angle_alpha   90.00
_cell.angle_beta   90.00
_cell.angle_gamma   90.00
#
_symmetry.space_group_name_H-M   'P 1'
#
loop_
_entity.id
_entity.type
_entity.pdbx_description
1 polymer ?
#
loop_
_entity_poly.entity_id
_entity_poly.type
_entity_poly.pdbx_seq_one_letter_code
_entity_poly.pdbx_strand_id
1 'polypeptide(L)' 'MEKLVKVAVDAMGGDHAPGEVVKGAVDAVNEKNNLKVFLVGKAPRIHEELSKYQYKNEQIEVEIGRAHV' A
#
# COMPACT_ATOMS: atom_id res chain seq x y z
N MET A 1 -24.04 6.72 -2.22
CA MET A 1 -23.08 5.63 -2.37
C MET A 1 -21.75 6.16 -2.80
N GLU A 2 -20.70 5.79 -2.08
CA GLU A 2 -19.39 6.33 -2.37
C GLU A 2 -18.72 5.53 -3.48
N LYS A 3 -18.01 6.25 -4.32
CA LYS A 3 -17.22 5.62 -5.35
C LYS A 3 -15.95 5.03 -4.76
N LEU A 4 -15.59 3.86 -5.25
CA LEU A 4 -14.28 3.29 -4.89
C LEU A 4 -13.18 4.06 -5.61
N VAL A 5 -12.22 4.54 -4.83
CA VAL A 5 -11.05 5.24 -5.35
C VAL A 5 -9.85 4.31 -5.29
N LYS A 6 -9.17 4.14 -6.40
CA LYS A 6 -8.00 3.27 -6.48
C LYS A 6 -6.76 4.12 -6.72
N VAL A 7 -5.73 3.88 -5.93
CA VAL A 7 -4.50 4.64 -6.00
C VAL A 7 -3.31 3.67 -6.01
N ALA A 8 -2.37 3.90 -6.91
CA ALA A 8 -1.14 3.12 -6.93
C ALA A 8 -0.01 3.96 -6.35
N VAL A 9 0.77 3.36 -5.46
CA VAL A 9 1.82 4.07 -4.76
C VAL A 9 3.12 3.27 -4.86
N ASP A 10 4.21 3.97 -5.18
CA ASP A 10 5.53 3.36 -5.17
C ASP A 10 5.97 3.16 -3.72
N ALA A 11 5.93 1.91 -3.27
CA ALA A 11 6.22 1.60 -1.88
C ALA A 11 7.70 1.72 -1.56
N MET A 12 8.55 1.76 -2.57
CA MET A 12 9.99 1.81 -2.36
C MET A 12 10.57 3.21 -2.52
N GLY A 13 9.71 4.21 -2.72
CA GLY A 13 10.19 5.58 -2.87
C GLY A 13 10.49 6.22 -1.53
N GLY A 14 11.58 7.00 -1.49
CA GLY A 14 11.95 7.74 -0.29
C GLY A 14 12.97 7.03 0.57
N ASP A 15 13.50 7.77 1.52
CA ASP A 15 14.62 7.31 2.34
C ASP A 15 14.21 6.26 3.37
N HIS A 16 12.97 6.28 3.79
CA HIS A 16 12.48 5.37 4.84
C HIS A 16 11.52 4.33 4.29
N ALA A 17 11.58 4.10 2.99
CA ALA A 17 10.71 3.11 2.37
C ALA A 17 11.22 1.71 2.68
N PRO A 18 10.32 0.74 2.73
CA PRO A 18 8.90 0.91 2.50
C PRO A 18 8.09 1.27 3.74
N GLY A 19 8.73 1.36 4.90
CA GLY A 19 8.03 1.48 6.17
C GLY A 19 7.06 2.66 6.22
N GLU A 20 7.55 3.85 5.86
CA GLU A 20 6.71 5.04 5.94
C GLU A 20 5.58 5.01 4.93
N VAL A 21 5.86 4.52 3.73
CA VAL A 21 4.85 4.45 2.69
C VAL A 21 3.74 3.49 3.10
N VAL A 22 4.13 2.32 3.63
CA VAL A 22 3.16 1.32 4.07
C VAL A 22 2.31 1.88 5.21
N LYS A 23 2.95 2.54 6.17
CA LYS A 23 2.20 3.12 7.28
C LYS A 23 1.18 4.14 6.80
N GLY A 24 1.59 5.01 5.88
CA GLY A 24 0.69 6.00 5.33
C GLY A 24 -0.49 5.38 4.61
N ALA A 25 -0.23 4.31 3.84
CA ALA A 25 -1.30 3.62 3.13
C ALA A 25 -2.29 2.97 4.10
N VAL A 26 -1.78 2.34 5.16
CA VAL A 26 -2.64 1.71 6.17
C VAL A 26 -3.50 2.77 6.86
N ASP A 27 -2.88 3.88 7.24
CA ASP A 27 -3.64 4.95 7.89
C ASP A 27 -4.74 5.48 6.97
N ALA A 28 -4.44 5.63 5.70
CA ALA A 28 -5.41 6.18 4.75
C ALA A 28 -6.60 5.24 4.56
N VAL A 29 -6.34 3.93 4.38
CA VAL A 29 -7.46 3.01 4.15
C VAL A 29 -8.26 2.77 5.43
N ASN A 30 -7.63 2.93 6.60
CA ASN A 30 -8.38 2.79 7.84
C ASN A 30 -9.30 3.99 8.07
N GLU A 31 -8.98 5.13 7.47
CA GLU A 31 -9.84 6.29 7.55
C GLU A 31 -10.96 6.27 6.52
N LYS A 32 -10.71 5.67 5.36
CA LYS A 32 -11.66 5.75 4.25
C LYS A 32 -12.00 4.37 3.73
N ASN A 33 -13.27 4.02 3.85
CA ASN A 33 -13.73 2.71 3.41
C ASN A 33 -13.76 2.56 1.90
N ASN A 34 -13.76 3.66 1.18
CA ASN A 34 -13.88 3.63 -0.28
C ASN A 34 -12.54 3.83 -0.97
N LEU A 35 -11.44 3.57 -0.27
CA LEU A 35 -10.11 3.72 -0.83
C LEU A 35 -9.44 2.37 -0.94
N LYS A 36 -8.86 2.10 -2.11
CA LYS A 36 -8.03 0.93 -2.33
C LYS A 36 -6.66 1.36 -2.80
N VAL A 37 -5.61 0.85 -2.15
CA VAL A 37 -4.24 1.24 -2.45
C VAL A 37 -3.50 0.03 -3.01
N PHE A 38 -2.80 0.25 -4.11
CA PHE A 38 -1.89 -0.74 -4.67
C PHE A 38 -0.47 -0.32 -4.31
N LEU A 39 0.20 -1.13 -3.49
CA LEU A 39 1.57 -0.87 -3.10
C LEU A 39 2.49 -1.60 -4.07
N VAL A 40 3.27 -0.85 -4.81
CA VAL A 40 4.11 -1.39 -5.88
C VAL A 40 5.55 -1.40 -5.39
N GLY A 41 6.20 -2.57 -5.49
CA GLY A 41 7.58 -2.67 -5.05
C GLY A 41 7.98 -4.10 -4.78
N LYS A 42 8.89 -4.27 -3.83
CA LYS A 42 9.38 -5.59 -3.47
C LYS A 42 8.41 -6.23 -2.49
N ALA A 43 7.68 -7.25 -2.99
CA ALA A 43 6.60 -7.84 -2.23
C ALA A 43 7.02 -8.35 -0.84
N PRO A 44 8.13 -9.08 -0.68
CA PRO A 44 8.48 -9.57 0.66
C PRO A 44 8.67 -8.45 1.67
N ARG A 45 9.29 -7.35 1.24
CA ARG A 45 9.52 -6.22 2.14
C ARG A 45 8.23 -5.52 2.49
N ILE A 46 7.35 -5.36 1.50
CA ILE A 46 6.07 -4.71 1.73
C ILE A 46 5.21 -5.55 2.67
N HIS A 47 5.17 -6.87 2.44
CA HIS A 47 4.38 -7.76 3.30
C HIS A 47 4.90 -7.76 4.74
N GLU A 48 6.21 -7.69 4.90
CA GLU A 48 6.78 -7.62 6.23
C GLU A 48 6.31 -6.38 6.97
N GLU A 49 6.29 -5.25 6.29
CA GLU A 49 5.81 -4.02 6.91
C GLU A 49 4.32 -4.07 7.18
N LEU A 50 3.55 -4.59 6.23
CA LEU A 50 2.10 -4.67 6.41
C LEU A 50 1.70 -5.54 7.60
N SER A 51 2.52 -6.55 7.91
CA SER A 51 2.20 -7.45 9.00
C SER A 51 2.20 -6.76 10.37
N LYS A 52 2.74 -5.56 10.45
CA LYS A 52 2.77 -4.80 11.69
C LYS A 52 1.48 -4.05 11.96
N TYR A 53 0.55 -4.02 11.01
CA TYR A 53 -0.64 -3.18 11.09
C TYR A 53 -1.90 -3.99 10.88
N GLN A 54 -3.03 -3.40 11.29
CA GLN A 54 -4.34 -3.98 11.03
C GLN A 54 -5.08 -3.13 10.02
N TYR A 55 -5.63 -3.79 9.00
CA TYR A 55 -6.36 -3.14 7.93
C TYR A 55 -7.21 -4.19 7.23
N LYS A 56 -8.16 -3.74 6.41
CA LYS A 56 -8.96 -4.65 5.61
C LYS A 56 -8.17 -5.10 4.40
N ASN A 57 -7.97 -6.40 4.28
CA ASN A 57 -7.13 -6.95 3.21
C ASN A 57 -7.59 -6.52 1.82
N GLU A 58 -8.87 -6.32 1.65
CA GLU A 58 -9.39 -5.96 0.34
C GLU A 58 -9.06 -4.54 -0.06
N GLN A 59 -8.59 -3.70 0.86
CA GLN A 59 -8.26 -2.32 0.56
C GLN A 59 -6.80 -2.11 0.20
N ILE A 60 -5.93 -3.10 0.39
CA ILE A 60 -4.52 -2.97 0.05
C ILE A 60 -4.09 -4.19 -0.74
N GLU A 61 -3.49 -3.95 -1.91
CA GLU A 61 -2.88 -5.00 -2.70
C GLU A 61 -1.41 -4.70 -2.91
N VAL A 62 -0.61 -5.75 -2.93
CA VAL A 62 0.81 -5.63 -3.19
C VAL A 62 1.10 -6.10 -4.60
N GLU A 63 1.78 -5.27 -5.37
CA GLU A 63 2.15 -5.60 -6.74
C GLU A 63 3.64 -5.55 -6.89
N ILE A 64 4.19 -6.49 -7.66
CA ILE A 64 5.62 -6.54 -7.90
C ILE A 64 5.98 -5.39 -8.82
N GLY A 65 6.89 -4.54 -8.36
CA GLY A 65 7.40 -3.45 -9.18
C GLY A 65 8.40 -3.99 -10.16
N ARG A 66 8.22 -3.69 -11.46
CA ARG A 66 9.17 -4.05 -12.46
C ARG A 66 9.67 -2.82 -13.09
N ALA A 67 10.91 -2.83 -13.12
CA ALA A 67 11.47 -1.82 -13.94
C ALA A 67 11.26 -2.26 -15.32
N HIS A 68 10.73 -2.01 -16.22
CA HIS A 68 10.59 -2.59 -17.33
C HIS A 68 10.44 -2.18 -18.35
N VAL A 69 10.65 -2.36 -18.84
CA VAL A 69 10.75 -2.17 -19.75
C VAL A 69 10.50 -2.45 -20.62
#